data_5a6e7870e05ea70c2f33351d74b08d87
#
_entry.id   5a6e7870e05ea70c2f33351d74b08d87
#
_cell.length_a   1.000
_cell.length_b   1.000
_cell.length_c   1.000
_cell.angle_alpha   90.00
_cell.angle_beta   90.00
_cell.angle_gamma   90.00
#
_symmetry.space_group_name_H-M   'P 1'
#
loop_
_entity.id
_entity.type
_entity.pdbx_description
1 polymer ?
#
loop_
_entity_poly.entity_id
_entity_poly.type
_entity_poly.pdbx_seq_one_letter_code
_entity_poly.pdbx_strand_id
1 'polypeptide(L)'
;MENLIKAQDYLKLKIKNTYRVTNIGKNVEDLMITCLLHDVSYCTQFKTQDEWQNHGRVSSKMVREFLKSIDYPKERIQDMCFAIMIHVDLKADFEGEYNAFTLSVQEADNIDRVGAYRLYETLEAVQFNKQPIEVQIQYVDSMLQTLNEYVSYTCATKTAQALWLDRIQFQIDYFERLKDQLKISTAL
;
A
#
# COMPACT_ATOMS: atom_id res chain seq x y z
N MET A 1 12.55 -19.21 -8.42
CA MET A 1 12.85 -18.19 -9.44
C MET A 1 11.66 -17.28 -9.71
N GLU A 2 10.45 -17.80 -9.88
CA GLU A 2 9.21 -17.06 -10.15
C GLU A 2 8.84 -16.06 -9.03
N ASN A 3 8.99 -16.42 -7.77
CA ASN A 3 8.74 -15.55 -6.62
C ASN A 3 9.74 -14.38 -6.51
N LEU A 4 10.96 -14.55 -7.00
CA LEU A 4 11.96 -13.48 -7.04
C LEU A 4 11.65 -12.44 -8.11
N ILE A 5 11.12 -12.88 -9.25
CA ILE A 5 10.71 -12.00 -10.35
C ILE A 5 9.48 -11.18 -9.91
N LYS A 6 8.48 -11.84 -9.30
CA LYS A 6 7.31 -11.14 -8.74
C LYS A 6 7.70 -10.11 -7.68
N ALA A 7 8.64 -10.43 -6.80
CA ALA A 7 9.15 -9.48 -5.80
C ALA A 7 9.89 -8.30 -6.44
N GLN A 8 10.68 -8.53 -7.49
CA GLN A 8 11.37 -7.44 -8.20
C GLN A 8 10.41 -6.51 -8.92
N ASP A 9 9.36 -7.05 -9.56
CA ASP A 9 8.38 -6.24 -10.27
C ASP A 9 7.48 -5.47 -9.30
N TYR A 10 7.12 -6.06 -8.17
CA TYR A 10 6.44 -5.37 -7.07
C TYR A 10 7.28 -4.20 -6.52
N LEU A 11 8.58 -4.43 -6.29
CA LEU A 11 9.50 -3.38 -5.84
C LEU A 11 9.63 -2.25 -6.86
N LYS A 12 9.73 -2.56 -8.16
CA LYS A 12 9.76 -1.54 -9.22
C LYS A 12 8.49 -0.71 -9.26
N LEU A 13 7.32 -1.33 -9.08
CA LEU A 13 6.04 -0.64 -9.05
C LEU A 13 5.93 0.26 -7.83
N LYS A 14 6.31 -0.20 -6.64
CA LYS A 14 6.38 0.61 -5.41
C LYS A 14 7.34 1.80 -5.58
N ILE A 15 8.53 1.59 -6.09
CA ILE A 15 9.49 2.66 -6.37
C ILE A 15 8.87 3.70 -7.31
N LYS A 16 8.21 3.27 -8.39
CA LYS A 16 7.56 4.16 -9.35
C LYS A 16 6.41 4.96 -8.73
N ASN A 17 5.63 4.36 -7.86
CA ASN A 17 4.55 5.03 -7.14
C ASN A 17 5.11 6.05 -6.15
N THR A 18 6.13 5.68 -5.38
CA THR A 18 6.86 6.57 -4.47
C THR A 18 7.42 7.78 -5.21
N TYR A 19 8.07 7.57 -6.35
CA TYR A 19 8.61 8.66 -7.16
C TYR A 19 7.55 9.64 -7.65
N ARG A 20 6.31 9.17 -7.89
CA ARG A 20 5.18 10.03 -8.28
C ARG A 20 4.60 10.83 -7.11
N VAL A 21 4.64 10.27 -5.91
CA VAL A 21 4.07 10.89 -4.69
C VAL A 21 4.99 11.99 -4.15
N THR A 22 6.30 11.87 -4.38
CA THR A 22 7.29 12.75 -3.75
C THR A 22 7.74 13.87 -4.67
N ASN A 23 7.15 15.02 -4.51
CA ASN A 23 7.74 16.29 -4.99
C ASN A 23 8.70 16.90 -3.95
N ILE A 24 9.39 16.06 -3.16
CA ILE A 24 10.27 16.47 -2.06
C ILE A 24 11.72 16.44 -2.55
N GLY A 25 12.18 17.57 -3.04
CA GLY A 25 13.43 17.74 -3.80
C GLY A 25 14.77 17.46 -3.10
N LYS A 26 14.84 16.98 -1.87
CA LYS A 26 16.12 16.72 -1.16
C LYS A 26 16.30 15.33 -0.56
N ASN A 27 15.27 14.52 -0.44
CA ASN A 27 15.34 13.22 0.21
C ASN A 27 14.71 12.08 -0.61
N VAL A 28 14.72 12.17 -1.93
CA VAL A 28 14.14 11.14 -2.82
C VAL A 28 14.81 9.79 -2.61
N GLU A 29 16.13 9.77 -2.45
CA GLU A 29 16.88 8.55 -2.19
C GLU A 29 16.49 7.89 -0.88
N ASP A 30 16.40 8.66 0.23
CA ASP A 30 15.96 8.16 1.53
C ASP A 30 14.57 7.60 1.47
N LEU A 31 13.66 8.28 0.79
CA LEU A 31 12.30 7.84 0.64
C LEU A 31 12.20 6.56 -0.19
N MET A 32 12.97 6.44 -1.27
CA MET A 32 13.04 5.21 -2.06
C MET A 32 13.56 4.03 -1.22
N ILE A 33 14.64 4.24 -0.45
CA ILE A 33 15.18 3.23 0.46
C ILE A 33 14.14 2.86 1.52
N THR A 34 13.48 3.85 2.11
CA THR A 34 12.45 3.66 3.13
C THR A 34 11.29 2.84 2.60
N CYS A 35 10.79 3.17 1.41
CA CYS A 35 9.71 2.41 0.74
C CYS A 35 10.14 1.01 0.31
N LEU A 36 11.42 0.79 -0.04
CA LEU A 36 11.93 -0.54 -0.31
C LEU A 36 11.95 -1.43 0.93
N LEU A 37 12.26 -0.84 2.08
CA LEU A 37 12.54 -1.58 3.30
C LEU A 37 11.34 -1.62 4.27
N HIS A 38 10.22 -0.91 3.99
CA HIS A 38 9.12 -0.77 4.96
C HIS A 38 8.52 -2.11 5.39
N ASP A 39 8.48 -3.08 4.48
CA ASP A 39 7.93 -4.42 4.69
C ASP A 39 9.00 -5.52 4.85
N VAL A 40 10.25 -5.16 5.16
CA VAL A 40 11.35 -6.14 5.24
C VAL A 40 11.09 -7.26 6.26
N SER A 41 10.27 -7.01 7.27
CA SER A 41 9.86 -8.01 8.26
C SER A 41 9.08 -9.19 7.67
N TYR A 42 8.52 -9.06 6.46
CA TYR A 42 7.88 -10.18 5.75
C TYR A 42 8.88 -11.30 5.35
N CYS A 43 10.19 -11.08 5.46
CA CYS A 43 11.17 -12.16 5.37
C CYS A 43 11.11 -13.11 6.59
N THR A 44 10.43 -12.72 7.68
CA THR A 44 10.16 -13.54 8.84
C THR A 44 8.76 -14.15 8.75
N GLN A 45 8.53 -15.28 9.46
CA GLN A 45 7.20 -15.87 9.52
C GLN A 45 6.42 -15.24 10.69
N PHE A 46 5.32 -14.57 10.40
CA PHE A 46 4.36 -14.14 11.42
C PHE A 46 3.51 -15.32 11.87
N LYS A 47 3.39 -15.52 13.18
CA LYS A 47 2.64 -16.62 13.78
C LYS A 47 1.25 -16.21 14.24
N THR A 48 1.04 -14.91 14.47
CA THR A 48 -0.21 -14.36 15.00
C THR A 48 -0.63 -13.12 14.20
N GLN A 49 -1.91 -12.77 14.31
CA GLN A 49 -2.45 -11.54 13.74
C GLN A 49 -1.79 -10.28 14.34
N ASP A 50 -1.45 -10.32 15.65
CA ASP A 50 -0.77 -9.22 16.33
C ASP A 50 0.65 -9.01 15.78
N GLU A 51 1.39 -10.07 15.53
CA GLU A 51 2.71 -9.98 14.89
C GLU A 51 2.60 -9.35 13.50
N TRP A 52 1.60 -9.76 12.73
CA TRP A 52 1.33 -9.19 11.43
C TRP A 52 0.96 -7.70 11.51
N GLN A 53 0.09 -7.30 12.44
CA GLN A 53 -0.26 -5.89 12.64
C GLN A 53 0.93 -5.05 13.12
N ASN A 54 1.90 -5.64 13.79
CA ASN A 54 3.11 -4.99 14.26
C ASN A 54 4.29 -5.02 13.26
N HIS A 55 4.07 -5.48 12.02
CA HIS A 55 5.15 -5.62 11.04
C HIS A 55 5.93 -4.32 10.78
N GLY A 56 5.29 -3.16 10.80
CA GLY A 56 5.96 -1.87 10.67
C GLY A 56 6.97 -1.59 11.77
N ARG A 57 6.65 -1.95 13.03
CA ARG A 57 7.58 -1.82 14.18
C ARG A 57 8.75 -2.77 14.07
N VAL A 58 8.50 -4.00 13.62
CA VAL A 58 9.55 -5.00 13.39
C VAL A 58 10.45 -4.55 12.24
N SER A 59 9.88 -4.15 11.10
CA SER A 59 10.62 -3.61 9.96
C SER A 59 11.49 -2.41 10.36
N SER A 60 10.95 -1.47 11.13
CA SER A 60 11.69 -0.30 11.60
C SER A 60 12.93 -0.67 12.41
N LYS A 61 12.84 -1.67 13.30
CA LYS A 61 13.99 -2.18 14.07
C LYS A 61 15.04 -2.82 13.17
N MET A 62 14.62 -3.68 12.26
CA MET A 62 15.51 -4.35 11.31
C MET A 62 16.25 -3.35 10.41
N VAL A 63 15.52 -2.35 9.88
CA VAL A 63 16.08 -1.31 9.02
C VAL A 63 17.07 -0.43 9.80
N ARG A 64 16.78 -0.08 11.04
CA ARG A 64 17.69 0.69 11.90
C ARG A 64 19.02 -0.01 12.06
N GLU A 65 19.03 -1.29 12.35
CA GLU A 65 20.26 -2.07 12.52
C GLU A 65 21.01 -2.25 11.19
N PHE A 66 20.28 -2.49 10.10
CA PHE A 66 20.87 -2.58 8.76
C PHE A 66 21.54 -1.26 8.35
N LEU A 67 20.85 -0.13 8.44
CA LEU A 67 21.39 1.18 8.05
C LEU A 67 22.63 1.57 8.90
N LYS A 68 22.63 1.24 10.19
CA LYS A 68 23.80 1.41 11.05
C LYS A 68 24.99 0.56 10.60
N SER A 69 24.72 -0.69 10.18
CA SER A 69 25.77 -1.62 9.78
C SER A 69 26.51 -1.23 8.51
N ILE A 70 25.92 -0.35 7.71
CA ILE A 70 26.50 0.18 6.46
C ILE A 70 26.94 1.66 6.62
N ASP A 71 27.03 2.14 7.85
CA ASP A 71 27.44 3.52 8.17
C ASP A 71 26.57 4.60 7.49
N TYR A 72 25.25 4.32 7.32
CA TYR A 72 24.32 5.30 6.78
C TYR A 72 24.26 6.56 7.69
N PRO A 73 24.07 7.78 7.15
CA PRO A 73 24.04 9.00 7.95
C PRO A 73 23.01 8.94 9.09
N LYS A 74 23.49 9.08 10.34
CA LYS A 74 22.69 8.85 11.56
C LYS A 74 21.48 9.77 11.67
N GLU A 75 21.61 11.00 11.22
CA GLU A 75 20.56 12.03 11.21
C GLU A 75 19.40 11.67 10.26
N ARG A 76 19.66 10.83 9.25
CA ARG A 76 18.65 10.39 8.28
C ARG A 76 17.91 9.12 8.71
N ILE A 77 18.56 8.26 9.52
CA ILE A 77 18.00 6.98 9.96
C ILE A 77 16.73 7.18 10.80
N GLN A 78 16.69 8.23 11.63
CA GLN A 78 15.56 8.45 12.55
C GLN A 78 14.24 8.61 11.79
N ASP A 79 14.19 9.50 10.81
CA ASP A 79 12.98 9.78 10.02
C ASP A 79 12.56 8.60 9.16
N MET A 80 13.54 7.89 8.57
CA MET A 80 13.28 6.67 7.80
C MET A 80 12.64 5.57 8.67
N CYS A 81 13.20 5.34 9.85
CA CYS A 81 12.67 4.35 10.79
C CYS A 81 11.31 4.77 11.36
N PHE A 82 11.07 6.06 11.57
CA PHE A 82 9.78 6.57 12.00
C PHE A 82 8.73 6.36 10.91
N ALA A 83 9.03 6.71 9.66
CA ALA A 83 8.15 6.50 8.52
C ALA A 83 7.75 5.01 8.33
N ILE A 84 8.73 4.10 8.48
CA ILE A 84 8.47 2.65 8.44
C ILE A 84 7.59 2.22 9.61
N MET A 85 7.83 2.72 10.80
CA MET A 85 7.08 2.32 12.00
C MET A 85 5.61 2.68 11.91
N ILE A 86 5.30 3.90 11.44
CA ILE A 86 3.94 4.44 11.41
C ILE A 86 3.11 4.01 10.20
N HIS A 87 3.68 3.36 9.19
CA HIS A 87 2.99 3.13 7.91
C HIS A 87 1.74 2.25 8.01
N VAL A 88 1.62 1.44 9.09
CA VAL A 88 0.49 0.52 9.28
C VAL A 88 -0.69 1.21 9.97
N ASP A 89 -0.44 1.87 11.11
CA ASP A 89 -1.47 2.33 12.04
C ASP A 89 -1.26 3.76 12.57
N LEU A 90 -0.31 4.49 11.99
CA LEU A 90 0.10 5.84 12.41
C LEU A 90 0.58 5.91 13.87
N LYS A 91 1.05 4.81 14.46
CA LYS A 91 1.56 4.78 15.83
C LYS A 91 3.05 4.45 15.85
N ALA A 92 3.77 5.09 16.76
CA ALA A 92 5.19 4.87 16.95
C ALA A 92 5.56 4.61 18.42
N ASP A 93 6.64 3.86 18.63
CA ASP A 93 7.22 3.57 19.94
C ASP A 93 8.30 4.60 20.34
N PHE A 94 8.59 5.55 19.47
CA PHE A 94 9.53 6.64 19.73
C PHE A 94 9.06 7.93 19.03
N GLU A 95 9.60 9.06 19.49
CA GLU A 95 9.24 10.38 18.95
C GLU A 95 9.74 10.58 17.52
N GLY A 96 8.90 11.22 16.70
CA GLY A 96 9.18 11.59 15.33
C GLY A 96 8.15 12.58 14.79
N GLU A 97 8.42 13.17 13.64
CA GLU A 97 7.58 14.19 13.05
C GLU A 97 6.67 13.58 11.97
N TYR A 98 5.36 13.85 12.06
CA TYR A 98 4.39 13.55 11.00
C TYR A 98 4.47 14.65 9.94
N ASN A 99 5.21 14.39 8.88
CA ASN A 99 5.40 15.32 7.78
C ASN A 99 5.24 14.61 6.42
N ALA A 100 5.39 15.35 5.33
CA ALA A 100 5.19 14.78 3.99
C ALA A 100 6.14 13.61 3.69
N PHE A 101 7.36 13.59 4.23
CA PHE A 101 8.30 12.48 4.06
C PHE A 101 7.81 11.23 4.80
N THR A 102 7.53 11.36 6.10
CA THR A 102 7.19 10.22 6.96
C THR A 102 5.84 9.61 6.62
N LEU A 103 4.88 10.41 6.14
CA LEU A 103 3.57 9.94 5.70
C LEU A 103 3.57 9.35 4.29
N SER A 104 4.53 9.72 3.44
CA SER A 104 4.58 9.24 2.04
C SER A 104 4.78 7.73 1.91
N VAL A 105 5.36 7.06 2.91
CA VAL A 105 5.54 5.59 2.89
C VAL A 105 4.18 4.89 2.97
N GLN A 106 3.35 5.29 3.93
CA GLN A 106 1.99 4.78 4.07
C GLN A 106 1.13 5.12 2.84
N GLU A 107 1.24 6.35 2.35
CA GLU A 107 0.48 6.78 1.17
C GLU A 107 0.86 5.99 -0.08
N ALA A 108 2.15 5.73 -0.30
CA ALA A 108 2.61 4.92 -1.41
C ALA A 108 2.09 3.48 -1.33
N ASP A 109 2.08 2.90 -0.13
CA ASP A 109 1.53 1.56 0.12
C ASP A 109 0.00 1.53 -0.12
N ASN A 110 -0.74 2.49 0.40
CA ASN A 110 -2.18 2.58 0.21
C ASN A 110 -2.55 2.80 -1.27
N ILE A 111 -1.84 3.68 -1.98
CA ILE A 111 -2.06 3.94 -3.41
C ILE A 111 -1.82 2.67 -4.24
N ASP A 112 -0.86 1.82 -3.85
CA ASP A 112 -0.62 0.55 -4.53
C ASP A 112 -1.80 -0.42 -4.38
N ARG A 113 -2.46 -0.43 -3.22
CA ARG A 113 -3.62 -1.31 -2.93
C ARG A 113 -4.85 -1.02 -3.80
N VAL A 114 -4.97 0.16 -4.36
CA VAL A 114 -6.10 0.57 -5.20
C VAL A 114 -5.75 0.69 -6.69
N GLY A 115 -4.60 0.15 -7.12
CA GLY A 115 -4.20 0.12 -8.52
C GLY A 115 -4.91 -0.97 -9.33
N ALA A 116 -4.95 -0.81 -10.66
CA ALA A 116 -5.56 -1.78 -11.57
C ALA A 116 -4.96 -3.19 -11.47
N TYR A 117 -3.64 -3.29 -11.28
CA TYR A 117 -2.97 -4.58 -11.09
C TYR A 117 -3.41 -5.25 -9.78
N ARG A 118 -3.52 -4.50 -8.69
CA ARG A 118 -4.00 -5.03 -7.42
C ARG A 118 -5.46 -5.49 -7.50
N LEU A 119 -6.30 -4.76 -8.22
CA LEU A 119 -7.67 -5.20 -8.51
C LEU A 119 -7.69 -6.57 -9.19
N TYR A 120 -6.87 -6.74 -10.24
CA TYR A 120 -6.73 -8.03 -10.93
C TYR A 120 -6.29 -9.15 -9.98
N GLU A 121 -5.21 -8.94 -9.21
CA GLU A 121 -4.71 -9.93 -8.24
C GLU A 121 -5.79 -10.29 -7.19
N THR A 122 -6.53 -9.29 -6.71
CA THR A 122 -7.56 -9.50 -5.70
C THR A 122 -8.71 -10.35 -6.24
N LEU A 123 -9.20 -10.05 -7.45
CA LEU A 123 -10.24 -10.83 -8.09
C LEU A 123 -9.78 -12.27 -8.39
N GLU A 124 -8.53 -12.46 -8.77
CA GLU A 124 -7.93 -13.79 -8.96
C GLU A 124 -7.84 -14.56 -7.64
N ALA A 125 -7.34 -13.92 -6.58
CA ALA A 125 -7.16 -14.55 -5.27
C ALA A 125 -8.49 -15.03 -4.65
N VAL A 126 -9.56 -14.26 -4.80
CA VAL A 126 -10.91 -14.68 -4.34
C VAL A 126 -11.62 -15.61 -5.34
N GLN A 127 -10.97 -15.95 -6.44
CA GLN A 127 -11.54 -16.77 -7.52
C GLN A 127 -12.91 -16.23 -7.99
N PHE A 128 -12.99 -14.89 -8.16
CA PHE A 128 -14.24 -14.17 -8.40
C PHE A 128 -15.09 -14.79 -9.54
N ASN A 129 -14.47 -15.14 -10.65
CA ASN A 129 -15.12 -15.72 -11.82
C ASN A 129 -15.66 -17.16 -11.60
N LYS A 130 -15.33 -17.81 -10.48
CA LYS A 130 -15.81 -19.14 -10.11
C LYS A 130 -16.92 -19.10 -9.06
N GLN A 131 -17.21 -17.93 -8.51
CA GLN A 131 -18.27 -17.77 -7.52
C GLN A 131 -19.65 -17.73 -8.19
N PRO A 132 -20.72 -18.17 -7.49
CA PRO A 132 -22.09 -17.92 -7.92
C PRO A 132 -22.35 -16.42 -8.17
N ILE A 133 -23.24 -16.09 -9.11
CA ILE A 133 -23.52 -14.69 -9.52
C ILE A 133 -23.97 -13.85 -8.32
N GLU A 134 -24.78 -14.39 -7.43
CA GLU A 134 -25.25 -13.71 -6.22
C GLU A 134 -24.09 -13.34 -5.28
N VAL A 135 -23.10 -14.23 -5.16
CA VAL A 135 -21.88 -13.99 -4.37
C VAL A 135 -21.01 -12.92 -5.05
N GLN A 136 -20.89 -12.95 -6.37
CA GLN A 136 -20.19 -11.93 -7.14
C GLN A 136 -20.83 -10.55 -6.94
N ILE A 137 -22.16 -10.45 -7.01
CA ILE A 137 -22.88 -9.18 -6.77
C ILE A 137 -22.65 -8.67 -5.34
N GLN A 138 -22.77 -9.54 -4.33
CA GLN A 138 -22.50 -9.15 -2.93
C GLN A 138 -21.07 -8.66 -2.72
N TYR A 139 -20.08 -9.30 -3.34
CA TYR A 139 -18.70 -8.86 -3.31
C TYR A 139 -18.54 -7.48 -3.92
N VAL A 140 -19.12 -7.25 -5.10
CA VAL A 140 -19.07 -5.95 -5.79
C VAL A 140 -19.73 -4.86 -4.94
N ASP A 141 -20.87 -5.14 -4.31
CA ASP A 141 -21.55 -4.19 -3.42
C ASP A 141 -20.69 -3.81 -2.22
N SER A 142 -20.03 -4.78 -1.58
CA SER A 142 -19.10 -4.55 -0.48
C SER A 142 -17.89 -3.71 -0.92
N MET A 143 -17.34 -4.00 -2.10
CA MET A 143 -16.21 -3.22 -2.64
C MET A 143 -16.62 -1.77 -2.94
N LEU A 144 -17.78 -1.55 -3.56
CA LEU A 144 -18.28 -0.20 -3.82
C LEU A 144 -18.49 0.59 -2.53
N GLN A 145 -19.04 -0.03 -1.49
CA GLN A 145 -19.17 0.61 -0.18
C GLN A 145 -17.80 1.04 0.36
N THR A 146 -16.82 0.14 0.40
CA THR A 146 -15.47 0.41 0.90
C THR A 146 -14.78 1.51 0.10
N LEU A 147 -14.88 1.48 -1.24
CA LEU A 147 -14.27 2.48 -2.11
C LEU A 147 -14.90 3.87 -1.91
N ASN A 148 -16.21 3.95 -1.71
CA ASN A 148 -16.88 5.22 -1.40
C ASN A 148 -16.43 5.81 -0.04
N GLU A 149 -16.17 4.98 0.96
CA GLU A 149 -15.56 5.41 2.21
C GLU A 149 -14.14 5.97 1.99
N TYR A 150 -13.35 5.33 1.12
CA TYR A 150 -11.98 5.74 0.79
C TYR A 150 -11.89 7.07 0.04
N VAL A 151 -12.94 7.51 -0.66
CA VAL A 151 -12.99 8.86 -1.30
C VAL A 151 -12.75 9.97 -0.29
N SER A 152 -13.17 9.80 0.96
CA SER A 152 -13.00 10.80 2.03
C SER A 152 -11.59 10.85 2.64
N TYR A 153 -10.71 9.91 2.31
CA TYR A 153 -9.35 9.89 2.84
C TYR A 153 -8.52 11.06 2.30
N THR A 154 -7.79 11.72 3.19
CA THR A 154 -6.94 12.87 2.85
C THR A 154 -5.47 12.50 2.95
N CYS A 155 -4.76 12.64 1.83
CA CYS A 155 -3.32 12.43 1.76
C CYS A 155 -2.54 13.68 2.20
N ALA A 156 -1.30 13.48 2.67
CA ALA A 156 -0.40 14.56 3.11
C ALA A 156 0.08 15.45 1.95
N THR A 157 0.10 14.93 0.72
CA THR A 157 0.52 15.70 -0.46
C THR A 157 -0.59 15.78 -1.52
N LYS A 158 -0.63 16.90 -2.26
CA LYS A 158 -1.59 17.08 -3.37
C LYS A 158 -1.41 16.03 -4.46
N THR A 159 -0.17 15.60 -4.72
CA THR A 159 0.13 14.59 -5.74
C THR A 159 -0.40 13.22 -5.31
N ALA A 160 -0.18 12.83 -4.06
CA ALA A 160 -0.73 11.60 -3.52
C ALA A 160 -2.26 11.62 -3.53
N GLN A 161 -2.88 12.74 -3.13
CA GLN A 161 -4.33 12.91 -3.18
C GLN A 161 -4.90 12.74 -4.59
N ALA A 162 -4.27 13.34 -5.59
CA ALA A 162 -4.72 13.22 -6.98
C ALA A 162 -4.62 11.77 -7.48
N LEU A 163 -3.50 11.07 -7.19
CA LEU A 163 -3.32 9.66 -7.55
C LEU A 163 -4.29 8.73 -6.81
N TRP A 164 -4.54 9.00 -5.53
CA TRP A 164 -5.49 8.25 -4.72
C TRP A 164 -6.89 8.32 -5.32
N LEU A 165 -7.39 9.52 -5.56
CA LEU A 165 -8.73 9.73 -6.11
C LEU A 165 -8.89 9.16 -7.52
N ASP A 166 -7.89 9.32 -8.38
CA ASP A 166 -7.89 8.75 -9.73
C ASP A 166 -8.06 7.22 -9.70
N ARG A 167 -7.30 6.54 -8.84
CA ARG A 167 -7.35 5.08 -8.72
C ARG A 167 -8.63 4.57 -8.06
N ILE A 168 -9.12 5.27 -7.05
CA ILE A 168 -10.42 4.95 -6.42
C ILE A 168 -11.55 5.10 -7.43
N GLN A 169 -11.59 6.21 -8.18
CA GLN A 169 -12.61 6.42 -9.19
C GLN A 169 -12.56 5.35 -10.28
N PHE A 170 -11.37 4.98 -10.74
CA PHE A 170 -11.21 3.86 -11.69
C PHE A 170 -11.84 2.56 -11.16
N GLN A 171 -11.62 2.21 -9.90
CA GLN A 171 -12.20 0.99 -9.33
C GLN A 171 -13.70 1.11 -9.13
N ILE A 172 -14.22 2.26 -8.74
CA ILE A 172 -15.67 2.52 -8.64
C ILE A 172 -16.31 2.30 -10.02
N ASP A 173 -15.81 2.96 -11.06
CA ASP A 173 -16.32 2.84 -12.42
C ASP A 173 -16.29 1.39 -12.95
N TYR A 174 -15.23 0.65 -12.61
CA TYR A 174 -15.09 -0.76 -12.95
C TYR A 174 -16.17 -1.61 -12.28
N PHE A 175 -16.33 -1.48 -10.97
CA PHE A 175 -17.29 -2.29 -10.21
C PHE A 175 -18.75 -1.93 -10.52
N GLU A 176 -19.07 -0.68 -10.78
CA GLU A 176 -20.40 -0.28 -11.21
C GLU A 176 -20.77 -0.95 -12.54
N ARG A 177 -19.88 -0.88 -13.53
CA ARG A 177 -20.10 -1.55 -14.85
C ARG A 177 -20.19 -3.07 -14.71
N LEU A 178 -19.33 -3.66 -13.88
CA LEU A 178 -19.35 -5.10 -13.63
C LEU A 178 -20.68 -5.53 -12.97
N LYS A 179 -21.16 -4.76 -11.99
CA LYS A 179 -22.45 -4.99 -11.34
C LYS A 179 -23.62 -4.96 -12.32
N ASP A 180 -23.65 -3.99 -13.22
CA ASP A 180 -24.69 -3.88 -14.21
C ASP A 180 -24.71 -5.10 -15.15
N GLN A 181 -23.55 -5.57 -15.59
CA GLN A 181 -23.43 -6.76 -16.42
C GLN A 181 -23.87 -8.04 -15.69
N LEU A 182 -23.52 -8.19 -14.41
CA LEU A 182 -23.94 -9.33 -13.59
C LEU A 182 -25.46 -9.36 -13.41
N LYS A 183 -26.10 -8.20 -13.19
CA LYS A 183 -27.56 -8.09 -13.07
C LYS A 183 -28.29 -8.44 -14.34
N ILE A 184 -27.79 -8.05 -15.52
CA ILE A 184 -28.38 -8.45 -16.81
C ILE A 184 -28.31 -9.96 -16.96
N SER A 185 -27.23 -10.60 -16.55
CA SER A 185 -27.07 -12.06 -16.64
C SER A 185 -28.02 -12.84 -15.73
N THR A 186 -28.55 -12.22 -14.66
CA THR A 186 -29.57 -12.85 -13.77
C THR A 186 -31.01 -12.66 -14.25
N ALA A 187 -31.24 -11.77 -15.21
CA ALA A 187 -32.57 -11.46 -15.73
C ALA A 187 -32.99 -12.36 -16.91
N LEU A 188 -32.14 -13.28 -17.35
CA LEU A 188 -32.37 -14.28 -18.38
C LEU A 188 -32.68 -15.66 -17.77
#